data_7ce19e0011acb72dd7f4f4d5672c0bcd
#
_entry.id   7ce19e0011acb72dd7f4f4d5672c0bcd
#
_cell.length_a   1.000
_cell.length_b   1.000
_cell.length_c   1.000
_cell.angle_alpha   90.00
_cell.angle_beta   90.00
_cell.angle_gamma   90.00
#
_symmetry.space_group_name_H-M   'P 1'
#
loop_
_entity.id
_entity.type
_entity.pdbx_description
1 polymer ?
#
loop_
_entity_poly.entity_id
_entity_poly.type
_entity_poly.pdbx_seq_one_letter_code
_entity_poly.pdbx_strand_id
1 'polypeptide(L)'
;DSDGQHWAEEIKSLTALIKNGEADVVLGSGFIKKNSTPVVRKLFLKGGALIVRLLYGIKLTDSHNGLRALSREACQKIDLRCDKMEHASEILEQINQKRLIYKEMPVTIKYTDYSLKHGQSTFNAFKILYKMILNKFLR
;
A
#
# COMPACT_ATOMS: atom_id res chain seq x y z
N ASP A 1 -9.04 -5.61 -2.71
CA ASP A 1 -9.88 -6.49 -1.90
C ASP A 1 -11.35 -6.19 -2.15
N SER A 2 -12.18 -7.21 -2.10
CA SER A 2 -13.64 -7.12 -2.28
C SER A 2 -14.39 -7.13 -0.93
N ASP A 3 -13.76 -6.62 0.11
CA ASP A 3 -14.30 -6.56 1.48
C ASP A 3 -15.18 -5.34 1.77
N GLY A 4 -15.45 -4.52 0.75
CA GLY A 4 -16.30 -3.34 0.86
C GLY A 4 -15.69 -2.16 1.63
N GLN A 5 -14.39 -2.18 1.93
CA GLN A 5 -13.72 -1.11 2.66
C GLN A 5 -13.52 0.16 1.82
N HIS A 6 -13.48 0.05 0.50
CA HIS A 6 -13.24 1.17 -0.40
C HIS A 6 -14.48 1.54 -1.22
N TRP A 7 -14.59 2.83 -1.52
CA TRP A 7 -15.67 3.33 -2.39
C TRP A 7 -15.30 3.15 -3.86
N ALA A 8 -16.26 2.66 -4.65
CA ALA A 8 -16.06 2.48 -6.09
C ALA A 8 -15.73 3.80 -6.83
N GLU A 9 -16.25 4.93 -6.31
CA GLU A 9 -15.98 6.27 -6.85
C GLU A 9 -14.50 6.66 -6.77
N GLU A 10 -13.77 6.15 -5.78
CA GLU A 10 -12.34 6.42 -5.62
C GLU A 10 -11.50 5.80 -6.75
N ILE A 11 -11.98 4.73 -7.37
CA ILE A 11 -11.34 4.10 -8.53
C ILE A 11 -11.20 5.12 -9.68
N LYS A 12 -12.25 5.93 -9.93
CA LYS A 12 -12.21 6.96 -10.99
C LYS A 12 -11.09 7.97 -10.74
N SER A 13 -10.92 8.38 -9.51
CA SER A 13 -9.90 9.36 -9.12
C SER A 13 -8.49 8.79 -9.21
N LEU A 14 -8.27 7.53 -8.76
CA LEU A 14 -6.98 6.87 -8.90
C LEU A 14 -6.60 6.69 -10.38
N THR A 15 -7.56 6.23 -11.19
CA THR A 15 -7.32 5.98 -12.61
C THR A 15 -7.16 7.26 -13.43
N ALA A 16 -7.71 8.39 -12.98
CA ALA A 16 -7.51 9.68 -13.64
C ALA A 16 -6.03 10.09 -13.69
N LEU A 17 -5.29 9.91 -12.59
CA LEU A 17 -3.86 10.21 -12.54
C LEU A 17 -3.04 9.34 -13.53
N ILE A 18 -3.45 8.09 -13.70
CA ILE A 18 -2.84 7.20 -14.70
C ILE A 18 -3.17 7.68 -16.13
N LYS A 19 -4.45 7.95 -16.41
CA LYS A 19 -4.91 8.39 -17.73
C LYS A 19 -4.30 9.72 -18.18
N ASN A 20 -4.03 10.61 -17.23
CA ASN A 20 -3.38 11.89 -17.46
C ASN A 20 -1.85 11.74 -17.65
N GLY A 21 -1.28 10.55 -17.53
CA GLY A 21 0.17 10.34 -17.60
C GLY A 21 0.95 10.89 -16.40
N GLU A 22 0.26 11.17 -15.30
CA GLU A 22 0.88 11.78 -14.11
C GLU A 22 1.57 10.76 -13.20
N ALA A 23 1.23 9.47 -13.33
CA ALA A 23 1.81 8.38 -12.57
C ALA A 23 1.67 7.05 -13.31
N ASP A 24 2.64 6.16 -13.14
CA ASP A 24 2.57 4.77 -13.55
C ASP A 24 1.83 3.91 -12.52
N VAL A 25 1.96 4.28 -11.24
CA VAL A 25 1.32 3.60 -10.11
C VAL A 25 0.71 4.62 -9.17
N VAL A 26 -0.56 4.44 -8.81
CA VAL A 26 -1.24 5.25 -7.79
C VAL A 26 -1.58 4.36 -6.60
N LEU A 27 -1.13 4.78 -5.42
CA LEU A 27 -1.29 4.07 -4.16
C LEU A 27 -2.32 4.82 -3.29
N GLY A 28 -3.36 4.14 -2.84
CA GLY A 28 -4.31 4.72 -1.91
C GLY A 28 -3.67 4.96 -0.53
N SER A 29 -4.03 6.07 0.13
CA SER A 29 -3.61 6.33 1.50
C SER A 29 -4.80 6.77 2.35
N GLY A 30 -5.08 6.01 3.40
CA GLY A 30 -6.08 6.34 4.41
C GLY A 30 -5.64 7.46 5.37
N PHE A 31 -4.39 7.94 5.30
CA PHE A 31 -3.84 8.92 6.24
C PHE A 31 -3.82 10.35 5.72
N ILE A 32 -3.92 10.55 4.43
CA ILE A 32 -3.90 11.89 3.83
C ILE A 32 -5.20 12.64 4.19
N LYS A 33 -6.34 11.96 4.28
CA LYS A 33 -7.57 12.53 4.87
C LYS A 33 -7.50 12.45 6.40
N LYS A 34 -7.90 13.51 7.09
CA LYS A 34 -8.04 13.54 8.57
C LYS A 34 -9.05 12.47 9.02
N ASN A 35 -8.57 11.30 9.33
CA ASN A 35 -9.38 10.24 9.94
C ASN A 35 -9.06 10.18 11.44
N SER A 36 -10.06 9.84 12.25
CA SER A 36 -9.97 9.60 13.70
C SER A 36 -9.22 8.31 14.03
N THR A 37 -8.01 8.15 13.45
CA THR A 37 -7.18 6.97 13.71
C THR A 37 -6.55 7.07 15.09
N PRO A 38 -6.65 6.06 15.95
CA PRO A 38 -6.01 6.04 17.26
C PRO A 38 -4.51 6.33 17.16
N VAL A 39 -3.99 7.12 18.11
CA VAL A 39 -2.59 7.61 18.12
C VAL A 39 -1.59 6.45 18.04
N VAL A 40 -1.84 5.37 18.75
CA VAL A 40 -0.99 4.16 18.75
C VAL A 40 -0.90 3.56 17.34
N ARG A 41 -2.04 3.42 16.66
CA ARG A 41 -2.10 2.91 15.29
C ARG A 41 -1.35 3.83 14.32
N LYS A 42 -1.47 5.16 14.50
CA LYS A 42 -0.76 6.15 13.68
C LYS A 42 0.75 6.05 13.84
N LEU A 43 1.24 5.78 15.05
CA LEU A 43 2.65 5.58 15.34
C LEU A 43 3.19 4.31 14.66
N PHE A 44 2.46 3.22 14.74
CA PHE A 44 2.80 1.96 14.07
C PHE A 44 2.91 2.10 12.56
N LEU A 45 1.97 2.80 11.96
CA LEU A 45 1.93 3.00 10.53
C LEU A 45 3.04 3.93 10.03
N LYS A 46 3.39 4.95 10.82
CA LYS A 46 4.58 5.78 10.56
C LYS A 46 5.87 4.97 10.65
N GLY A 47 5.98 4.08 11.64
CA GLY A 47 7.10 3.14 11.75
C GLY A 47 7.21 2.22 10.53
N GLY A 48 6.10 1.63 10.10
CA GLY A 48 6.04 0.82 8.89
C GLY A 48 6.43 1.58 7.63
N ALA A 49 5.93 2.80 7.47
CA ALA A 49 6.30 3.67 6.34
C ALA A 49 7.79 4.03 6.34
N LEU A 50 8.38 4.27 7.52
CA LEU A 50 9.81 4.51 7.64
C LEU A 50 10.64 3.29 7.23
N ILE A 51 10.24 2.09 7.65
CA ILE A 51 10.92 0.85 7.28
C ILE A 51 10.81 0.59 5.76
N VAL A 52 9.62 0.78 5.18
CA VAL A 52 9.44 0.70 3.72
C VAL A 52 10.36 1.68 3.00
N ARG A 53 10.49 2.92 3.51
CA ARG A 53 11.43 3.90 2.94
C ARG A 53 12.88 3.44 3.02
N LEU A 54 13.29 2.87 4.13
CA LEU A 54 14.68 2.39 4.31
C LEU A 54 14.98 1.15 3.47
N LEU A 55 14.03 0.21 3.38
CA LEU A 55 14.24 -1.06 2.66
C LEU A 55 14.05 -0.93 1.16
N TYR A 56 13.08 -0.15 0.73
CA TYR A 56 12.64 -0.09 -0.68
C TYR A 56 12.85 1.28 -1.34
N GLY A 57 13.32 2.30 -0.60
CA GLY A 57 13.57 3.64 -1.13
C GLY A 57 12.30 4.42 -1.50
N ILE A 58 11.11 3.93 -1.13
CA ILE A 58 9.82 4.55 -1.44
C ILE A 58 9.28 5.34 -0.24
N LYS A 59 8.85 6.57 -0.50
CA LYS A 59 8.31 7.49 0.49
C LYS A 59 6.79 7.43 0.48
N LEU A 60 6.21 6.75 1.47
CA LEU A 60 4.76 6.58 1.60
C LEU A 60 4.26 7.07 2.95
N THR A 61 2.98 7.46 2.97
CA THR A 61 2.24 7.73 4.20
C THR A 61 1.47 6.50 4.68
N ASP A 62 1.08 5.61 3.75
CA ASP A 62 0.36 4.37 4.02
C ASP A 62 0.90 3.21 3.17
N SER A 63 1.73 2.37 3.76
CA SER A 63 2.34 1.22 3.08
C SER A 63 1.43 -0.02 2.99
N HIS A 64 0.30 -0.02 3.72
CA HIS A 64 -0.55 -1.21 3.87
C HIS A 64 -1.91 -1.09 3.19
N ASN A 65 -2.20 0.04 2.54
CA ASN A 65 -3.45 0.20 1.80
C ASN A 65 -3.46 -0.70 0.55
N GLY A 66 -4.53 -1.48 0.42
CA GLY A 66 -4.70 -2.43 -0.69
C GLY A 66 -5.22 -1.79 -1.98
N LEU A 67 -5.80 -0.58 -1.92
CA LEU A 67 -6.33 0.08 -3.11
C LEU A 67 -5.21 0.70 -3.94
N ARG A 68 -4.99 0.14 -5.13
CA ARG A 68 -3.92 0.54 -6.04
C ARG A 68 -4.41 0.58 -7.47
N ALA A 69 -3.89 1.52 -8.26
CA ALA A 69 -4.08 1.56 -9.69
C ALA A 69 -2.71 1.54 -10.38
N LEU A 70 -2.59 0.73 -11.42
CA LEU A 70 -1.38 0.59 -12.22
C LEU A 70 -1.69 0.91 -13.68
N SER A 71 -0.78 1.59 -14.35
CA SER A 71 -0.83 1.74 -15.81
C SER A 71 -0.59 0.38 -16.48
N ARG A 72 -0.95 0.27 -17.75
CA ARG A 72 -0.68 -0.92 -18.54
C ARG A 72 0.82 -1.23 -18.58
N GLU A 73 1.63 -0.20 -18.75
CA GLU A 73 3.10 -0.29 -18.79
C GLU A 73 3.66 -0.77 -17.45
N ALA A 74 3.12 -0.26 -16.34
CA ALA A 74 3.51 -0.73 -15.00
C ALA A 74 3.13 -2.19 -14.79
N CYS A 75 1.93 -2.62 -15.22
CA CYS A 75 1.51 -4.02 -15.14
C CYS A 75 2.42 -4.96 -15.96
N GLN A 76 2.92 -4.51 -17.11
CA GLN A 76 3.84 -5.31 -17.91
C GLN A 76 5.25 -5.40 -17.33
N LYS A 77 5.66 -4.38 -16.57
CA LYS A 77 6.99 -4.33 -15.95
C LYS A 77 7.06 -5.04 -14.60
N ILE A 78 5.97 -5.03 -13.84
CA ILE A 78 5.91 -5.63 -12.50
C ILE A 78 5.69 -7.13 -12.63
N ASP A 79 6.58 -7.93 -12.07
CA ASP A 79 6.54 -9.40 -12.06
C ASP A 79 6.37 -9.88 -10.62
N LEU A 80 5.14 -10.25 -10.25
CA LEU A 80 4.81 -10.69 -8.90
C LEU A 80 5.07 -12.19 -8.75
N ARG A 81 5.93 -12.54 -7.81
CA ARG A 81 6.33 -13.92 -7.50
C ARG A 81 5.97 -14.35 -6.08
N CYS A 82 5.69 -13.36 -5.22
CA CYS A 82 5.34 -13.64 -3.83
C CYS A 82 3.85 -13.85 -3.65
N ASP A 83 3.51 -14.84 -2.85
CA ASP A 83 2.13 -15.14 -2.44
C ASP A 83 1.71 -14.32 -1.21
N LYS A 84 0.39 -14.28 -0.98
CA LYS A 84 -0.24 -13.66 0.20
C LYS A 84 0.16 -12.19 0.35
N MET A 85 0.35 -11.74 1.58
CA MET A 85 0.65 -10.33 1.89
C MET A 85 2.03 -9.85 1.43
N GLU A 86 2.91 -10.76 1.04
CA GLU A 86 4.27 -10.43 0.60
C GLU A 86 4.30 -9.71 -0.75
N HIS A 87 3.30 -9.98 -1.62
CA HIS A 87 3.15 -9.26 -2.89
C HIS A 87 3.03 -7.73 -2.72
N ALA A 88 2.45 -7.27 -1.60
CA ALA A 88 2.30 -5.85 -1.34
C ALA A 88 3.66 -5.14 -1.22
N SER A 89 4.62 -5.78 -0.57
CA SER A 89 5.99 -5.29 -0.42
C SER A 89 6.78 -5.43 -1.72
N GLU A 90 6.56 -6.52 -2.46
CA GLU A 90 7.19 -6.77 -3.75
C GLU A 90 6.81 -5.71 -4.79
N ILE A 91 5.54 -5.28 -4.82
CA ILE A 91 5.12 -4.16 -5.67
C ILE A 91 5.92 -2.90 -5.34
N LEU A 92 6.06 -2.55 -4.05
CA LEU A 92 6.80 -1.36 -3.63
C LEU A 92 8.28 -1.45 -4.02
N GLU A 93 8.90 -2.60 -3.83
CA GLU A 93 10.28 -2.84 -4.25
C GLU A 93 10.44 -2.64 -5.76
N GLN A 94 9.55 -3.23 -6.56
CA GLN A 94 9.63 -3.14 -8.01
C GLN A 94 9.32 -1.75 -8.55
N ILE A 95 8.46 -0.96 -7.90
CA ILE A 95 8.25 0.45 -8.24
C ILE A 95 9.58 1.20 -8.23
N ASN A 96 10.38 1.02 -7.16
CA ASN A 96 11.69 1.67 -7.07
C ASN A 96 12.71 1.10 -8.04
N GLN A 97 12.86 -0.22 -8.10
CA GLN A 97 13.82 -0.89 -8.99
C GLN A 97 13.60 -0.54 -10.46
N LYS A 98 12.35 -0.43 -10.88
CA LYS A 98 11.96 -0.15 -12.27
C LYS A 98 11.75 1.34 -12.52
N ARG A 99 12.02 2.19 -11.53
CA ARG A 99 11.89 3.66 -11.59
C ARG A 99 10.53 4.12 -12.09
N LEU A 100 9.47 3.44 -11.65
CA LEU A 100 8.10 3.81 -12.00
C LEU A 100 7.70 5.08 -11.26
N ILE A 101 7.00 5.97 -11.95
CA ILE A 101 6.45 7.19 -11.36
C ILE A 101 5.27 6.79 -10.50
N TYR A 102 5.33 7.08 -9.20
CA TYR A 102 4.23 6.77 -8.28
C TYR A 102 3.70 8.01 -7.56
N LYS A 103 2.41 7.99 -7.27
CA LYS A 103 1.74 9.01 -6.45
C LYS A 103 0.89 8.34 -5.38
N GLU A 104 0.76 9.00 -4.22
CA GLU A 104 -0.24 8.63 -3.23
C GLU A 104 -1.50 9.48 -3.41
N MET A 105 -2.65 8.85 -3.19
CA MET A 105 -3.94 9.51 -3.26
C MET A 105 -4.75 9.24 -1.99
N PRO A 106 -5.40 10.29 -1.41
CA PRO A 106 -6.25 10.10 -0.24
C PRO A 106 -7.47 9.24 -0.57
N VAL A 107 -7.65 8.17 0.22
CA VAL A 107 -8.80 7.28 0.11
C VAL A 107 -9.49 7.15 1.46
N THR A 108 -10.78 6.82 1.42
CA THR A 108 -11.59 6.61 2.62
C THR A 108 -11.68 5.12 2.90
N ILE A 109 -11.28 4.72 4.10
CA ILE A 109 -11.39 3.33 4.55
C ILE A 109 -12.64 3.23 5.42
N LYS A 110 -13.61 2.43 5.00
CA LYS A 110 -14.77 2.07 5.81
C LYS A 110 -14.41 0.89 6.70
N TYR A 111 -14.61 1.04 7.98
CA TYR A 111 -14.50 -0.08 8.92
C TYR A 111 -15.87 -0.73 9.05
N THR A 112 -16.06 -1.90 8.44
CA THR A 112 -17.24 -2.73 8.58
C THR A 112 -17.07 -3.67 9.78
N ASP A 113 -18.16 -4.17 10.36
CA ASP A 113 -18.09 -5.18 11.44
C ASP A 113 -17.32 -6.42 11.02
N TYR A 114 -17.40 -6.78 9.75
CA TYR A 114 -16.61 -7.86 9.16
C TYR A 114 -15.12 -7.54 9.19
N SER A 115 -14.71 -6.35 8.77
CA SER A 115 -13.31 -5.93 8.72
C SER A 115 -12.71 -5.74 10.12
N LEU A 116 -13.52 -5.36 11.10
CA LEU A 116 -13.08 -5.27 12.51
C LEU A 116 -12.86 -6.65 13.13
N LYS A 117 -13.67 -7.65 12.76
CA LYS A 117 -13.53 -9.02 13.28
C LYS A 117 -12.44 -9.82 12.57
N HIS A 118 -12.22 -9.59 11.27
CA HIS A 118 -11.28 -10.34 10.42
C HIS A 118 -10.07 -9.51 10.00
N GLY A 119 -10.02 -8.24 10.39
CA GLY A 119 -8.92 -7.33 10.11
C GLY A 119 -7.61 -7.80 10.76
N GLN A 120 -6.50 -7.45 10.17
CA GLN A 120 -5.18 -7.82 10.68
C GLN A 120 -4.94 -7.27 12.08
N SER A 121 -4.65 -8.16 13.01
CA SER A 121 -4.24 -7.77 14.35
C SER A 121 -2.88 -7.04 14.30
N THR A 122 -2.63 -6.17 15.27
CA THR A 122 -1.34 -5.47 15.43
C THR A 122 -0.16 -6.46 15.48
N PHE A 123 -0.37 -7.66 16.01
CA PHE A 123 0.63 -8.73 16.07
C PHE A 123 0.99 -9.27 14.68
N ASN A 124 0.02 -9.37 13.77
CA ASN A 124 0.30 -9.78 12.39
C ASN A 124 1.10 -8.72 11.62
N ALA A 125 0.93 -7.44 11.94
CA ALA A 125 1.72 -6.38 11.33
C ALA A 125 3.22 -6.51 11.67
N PHE A 126 3.57 -6.87 12.92
CA PHE A 126 4.96 -7.17 13.29
C PHE A 126 5.53 -8.37 12.54
N LYS A 127 4.74 -9.43 12.39
CA LYS A 127 5.17 -10.64 11.66
C LYS A 127 5.45 -10.34 10.19
N ILE A 128 4.60 -9.50 9.56
CA ILE A 128 4.79 -9.06 8.18
C ILE A 128 6.06 -8.23 8.08
N LEU A 129 6.25 -7.26 8.98
CA LEU A 129 7.43 -6.41 9.01
C LEU A 129 8.73 -7.21 9.17
N TYR A 130 8.75 -8.16 10.09
CA TYR A 130 9.87 -9.08 10.31
C TYR A 130 10.18 -9.89 9.04
N LYS A 131 9.14 -10.44 8.39
CA LYS A 131 9.32 -11.16 7.12
C LYS A 131 9.83 -10.26 5.99
N MET A 132 9.38 -9.01 5.92
CA MET A 132 9.88 -8.04 4.93
C MET A 132 11.40 -7.82 5.09
N ILE A 133 11.86 -7.65 6.34
CA ILE A 133 13.28 -7.49 6.65
C ILE A 133 14.04 -8.76 6.28
N LEU A 134 13.58 -9.92 6.72
CA LEU A 134 14.22 -11.20 6.39
C LEU A 134 14.32 -11.44 4.89
N ASN A 135 13.24 -11.25 4.14
CA ASN A 135 13.24 -11.46 2.69
C ASN A 135 14.20 -10.51 1.96
N LYS A 136 14.43 -9.31 2.50
CA LYS A 136 15.38 -8.36 1.91
C LYS A 136 16.84 -8.76 2.11
N PHE A 137 17.16 -9.41 3.24
CA PHE A 137 18.53 -9.84 3.57
C PHE A 137 18.87 -11.27 3.11
N LEU A 138 17.86 -12.09 2.82
CA LEU A 138 18.03 -13.48 2.38
C LEU A 138 17.94 -13.67 0.85
N ARG A 139 17.63 -12.61 0.11
CA ARG A 139 17.69 -12.53 -1.35
C ARG A 139 18.98 -11.82 -1.79
#